data_220151e4b69345e68bba092b5d856c23
#
_entry.id   220151e4b69345e68bba092b5d856c23
#
_cell.length_a   1.000
_cell.length_b   1.000
_cell.length_c   1.000
_cell.angle_alpha   90.00
_cell.angle_beta   90.00
_cell.angle_gamma   90.00
#
_symmetry.space_group_name_H-M   'P 1'
#
loop_
_entity.id
_entity.type
_entity.pdbx_description
1 polymer ?
#
loop_
_entity_poly.entity_id
_entity_poly.type
_entity_poly.pdbx_seq_one_letter_code
_entity_poly.pdbx_strand_id
1 'polypeptide(L)'
;MADNDSKYAPEDNRFQSISEFKWCITYGGEVEFVFHDKIFGVFSKLRKTPDSKLQMLISQVCIEHPEETEMWCDSADEVLEYRIDGVRLGDIITEVEVSDRTI
;
A
#
# COMPACT_ATOMS: atom_id res chain seq x y z
N MET A 1 25.80 17.13 -2.16
CA MET A 1 25.18 17.16 -2.57
C MET A 1 24.08 17.37 -2.16
N ALA A 2 23.83 17.93 -1.83
CA ALA A 2 22.78 18.21 -1.56
C ALA A 2 21.82 17.94 -2.36
N ASP A 3 22.06 17.97 -3.26
CA ASP A 3 21.31 17.54 -4.10
C ASP A 3 20.51 16.55 -3.72
N ASN A 4 20.66 16.07 -2.73
CA ASN A 4 19.83 15.04 -2.26
C ASN A 4 18.43 15.42 -2.10
N ASP A 5 18.17 16.66 -1.80
CA ASP A 5 16.81 17.08 -1.61
C ASP A 5 16.01 16.99 -2.86
N SER A 6 16.61 17.15 -4.01
CA SER A 6 15.86 17.14 -5.23
C SER A 6 15.32 15.76 -5.55
N LYS A 7 15.86 14.70 -4.96
CA LYS A 7 15.34 13.40 -5.25
C LYS A 7 14.04 13.14 -4.55
N TYR A 8 13.58 14.03 -3.71
CA TYR A 8 12.30 13.87 -3.05
C TYR A 8 11.23 14.74 -3.72
N ALA A 9 11.38 15.00 -5.00
CA ALA A 9 10.33 15.65 -5.76
C ALA A 9 9.06 14.82 -5.67
N PRO A 10 7.88 15.43 -5.84
CA PRO A 10 6.63 14.71 -5.65
C PRO A 10 6.53 13.41 -6.43
N GLU A 11 7.09 13.38 -7.63
CA GLU A 11 7.00 12.15 -8.41
C GLU A 11 7.83 11.02 -7.81
N ASP A 12 8.82 11.32 -6.96
CA ASP A 12 9.60 10.28 -6.31
C ASP A 12 8.85 9.65 -5.16
N ASN A 13 7.78 10.30 -4.71
CA ASN A 13 6.95 9.77 -3.62
C ASN A 13 5.71 9.08 -4.15
N ARG A 14 5.74 8.62 -5.40
CA ARG A 14 4.61 7.93 -6.00
C ARG A 14 5.11 6.71 -6.74
N PHE A 15 4.22 5.76 -6.89
CA PHE A 15 4.48 4.66 -7.81
C PHE A 15 4.33 5.20 -9.23
N GLN A 16 5.29 4.87 -10.08
CA GLN A 16 5.29 5.34 -11.45
C GLN A 16 4.31 4.57 -12.33
N SER A 17 3.91 3.38 -11.88
CA SER A 17 2.97 2.56 -12.62
C SER A 17 2.31 1.57 -11.66
N ILE A 18 1.18 1.01 -12.10
CA ILE A 18 0.52 -0.05 -11.37
C ILE A 18 1.46 -1.25 -11.26
N SER A 19 2.23 -1.52 -12.31
CA SER A 19 3.18 -2.64 -12.31
C SER A 19 4.24 -2.49 -11.22
N GLU A 20 4.71 -1.28 -10.98
CA GLU A 20 5.70 -1.04 -9.93
C GLU A 20 5.12 -1.37 -8.57
N PHE A 21 3.88 -0.93 -8.31
CA PHE A 21 3.21 -1.23 -7.06
C PHE A 21 3.03 -2.73 -6.88
N LYS A 22 2.54 -3.41 -7.92
CA LYS A 22 2.32 -4.85 -7.86
C LYS A 22 3.62 -5.59 -7.59
N TRP A 23 4.70 -5.17 -8.27
CA TRP A 23 6.00 -5.81 -8.07
C TRP A 23 6.45 -5.64 -6.61
N CYS A 24 6.31 -4.44 -6.08
CA CYS A 24 6.75 -4.14 -4.74
C CYS A 24 6.07 -5.06 -3.72
N ILE A 25 4.73 -5.12 -3.72
CA ILE A 25 4.03 -5.88 -2.70
C ILE A 25 4.06 -7.39 -2.98
N THR A 26 4.23 -7.81 -4.23
CA THR A 26 4.33 -9.22 -4.56
C THR A 26 5.62 -9.82 -3.99
N TYR A 27 6.68 -9.04 -3.95
CA TYR A 27 7.96 -9.53 -3.46
C TYR A 27 8.22 -9.14 -2.00
N GLY A 28 7.15 -8.93 -1.24
CA GLY A 28 7.25 -8.76 0.19
C GLY A 28 7.48 -7.35 0.68
N GLY A 29 7.44 -6.38 -0.20
CA GLY A 29 7.60 -4.99 0.20
C GLY A 29 6.40 -4.52 1.00
N GLU A 30 6.66 -3.64 1.97
CA GLU A 30 5.61 -2.99 2.73
C GLU A 30 5.51 -1.55 2.28
N VAL A 31 4.29 -1.04 2.21
CA VAL A 31 4.02 0.29 1.67
C VAL A 31 3.09 1.03 2.60
N GLU A 32 3.39 2.29 2.89
CA GLU A 32 2.43 3.20 3.50
C GLU A 32 2.19 4.35 2.54
N PHE A 33 0.95 4.76 2.42
CA PHE A 33 0.61 5.88 1.56
C PHE A 33 -0.51 6.71 2.16
N VAL A 34 -0.64 7.94 1.70
CA VAL A 34 -1.63 8.91 2.19
C VAL A 34 -2.62 9.19 1.06
N PHE A 35 -3.90 9.17 1.40
CA PHE A 35 -4.96 9.56 0.48
C PHE A 35 -6.11 10.15 1.30
N HIS A 36 -6.58 11.33 0.92
CA HIS A 36 -7.66 12.05 1.63
C HIS A 36 -7.33 12.20 3.11
N ASP A 37 -6.08 12.57 3.40
CA ASP A 37 -5.59 12.80 4.78
C ASP A 37 -5.64 11.55 5.66
N LYS A 38 -5.77 10.38 5.07
CA LYS A 38 -5.76 9.11 5.79
C LYS A 38 -4.52 8.33 5.38
N ILE A 39 -3.96 7.58 6.31
CA ILE A 39 -2.76 6.78 6.08
C ILE A 39 -3.17 5.33 5.95
N PHE A 40 -2.72 4.68 4.90
CA PHE A 40 -3.02 3.27 4.65
C PHE A 40 -1.72 2.49 4.55
N GLY A 41 -1.78 1.22 4.92
CA GLY A 41 -0.62 0.35 4.84
C GLY A 41 -0.93 -0.95 4.14
N VAL A 42 0.04 -1.46 3.37
CA VAL A 42 -0.02 -2.78 2.76
C VAL A 42 1.14 -3.58 3.32
N PHE A 43 0.84 -4.73 3.90
CA PHE A 43 1.82 -5.55 4.60
C PHE A 43 1.70 -7.00 4.17
N SER A 44 2.81 -7.73 4.23
CA SER A 44 2.78 -9.20 4.08
C SER A 44 2.67 -9.80 5.47
N LYS A 45 1.63 -10.59 5.72
CA LYS A 45 1.39 -11.17 7.02
C LYS A 45 0.97 -12.63 6.91
N LEU A 46 1.36 -13.40 7.91
CA LEU A 46 0.92 -14.78 8.02
C LEU A 46 -0.45 -14.76 8.68
N ARG A 47 -1.46 -15.09 7.91
CA ARG A 47 -2.82 -15.14 8.44
C ARG A 47 -3.01 -16.43 9.22
N LYS A 48 -3.54 -16.31 10.43
CA LYS A 48 -3.79 -17.48 11.27
C LYS A 48 -5.08 -18.15 10.80
N THR A 49 -4.93 -19.09 9.88
CA THR A 49 -6.01 -19.92 9.37
C THR A 49 -5.51 -21.33 9.41
N PRO A 50 -6.35 -22.32 9.17
CA PRO A 50 -5.85 -23.71 9.09
C PRO A 50 -4.72 -23.88 8.10
N ASP A 51 -4.68 -23.06 7.04
CA ASP A 51 -3.64 -23.15 6.04
C ASP A 51 -2.38 -22.37 6.41
N SER A 52 -2.43 -21.50 7.40
CA SER A 52 -1.31 -20.65 7.84
C SER A 52 -0.61 -19.98 6.66
N LYS A 53 -1.39 -19.36 5.80
CA LYS A 53 -0.91 -18.89 4.52
C LYS A 53 -0.46 -17.45 4.62
N LEU A 54 0.65 -17.11 3.96
CA LEU A 54 1.10 -15.73 3.87
C LEU A 54 0.21 -14.97 2.90
N GLN A 55 -0.33 -13.87 3.35
CA GLN A 55 -1.22 -13.05 2.55
C GLN A 55 -0.81 -11.59 2.64
N MET A 56 -1.37 -10.77 1.75
CA MET A 56 -1.22 -9.32 1.81
C MET A 56 -2.40 -8.76 2.59
N LEU A 57 -2.10 -7.82 3.49
CA LEU A 57 -3.11 -7.14 4.28
C LEU A 57 -3.08 -5.67 3.96
N ILE A 58 -4.20 -5.09 3.58
CA ILE A 58 -4.31 -3.65 3.40
C ILE A 58 -5.32 -3.11 4.40
N SER A 59 -4.97 -2.00 5.06
CA SER A 59 -5.85 -1.37 6.03
C SER A 59 -5.50 0.10 6.19
N GLN A 60 -6.41 0.86 6.77
CA GLN A 60 -6.09 2.20 7.25
C GLN A 60 -5.32 2.04 8.55
N VAL A 61 -4.22 2.78 8.70
CA VAL A 61 -3.37 2.71 9.90
C VAL A 61 -3.42 4.03 10.62
N CYS A 62 -2.83 4.08 11.82
CA CYS A 62 -2.81 5.28 12.66
C CYS A 62 -4.21 5.70 13.09
N ILE A 63 -5.10 4.73 13.28
CA ILE A 63 -6.44 4.96 13.80
C ILE A 63 -6.68 3.99 14.94
N GLU A 64 -7.75 4.20 15.69
CA GLU A 64 -8.02 3.42 16.90
C GLU A 64 -8.32 1.96 16.61
N HIS A 65 -9.06 1.68 15.54
CA HIS A 65 -9.46 0.32 15.19
C HIS A 65 -9.13 0.00 13.74
N PRO A 66 -7.83 -0.17 13.42
CA PRO A 66 -7.46 -0.46 12.03
C PRO A 66 -8.03 -1.77 11.53
N GLU A 67 -8.32 -2.71 12.44
CA GLU A 67 -8.86 -4.00 12.03
C GLU A 67 -10.22 -3.86 11.36
N GLU A 68 -10.93 -2.78 11.58
CA GLU A 68 -12.23 -2.57 10.94
C GLU A 68 -12.11 -2.20 9.48
N THR A 69 -10.91 -1.86 9.03
CA THR A 69 -10.67 -1.46 7.64
C THR A 69 -9.86 -2.49 6.87
N GLU A 70 -9.53 -3.62 7.51
CA GLU A 70 -8.65 -4.62 6.91
C GLU A 70 -9.28 -5.37 5.77
N MET A 71 -8.48 -5.64 4.74
CA MET A 71 -8.84 -6.56 3.69
C MET A 71 -7.66 -7.49 3.44
N TRP A 72 -7.89 -8.79 3.55
CA TRP A 72 -6.86 -9.80 3.31
C TRP A 72 -6.92 -10.21 1.85
N CYS A 73 -5.76 -10.25 1.20
CA CYS A 73 -5.67 -10.47 -0.23
C CYS A 73 -4.65 -11.55 -0.54
N ASP A 74 -4.92 -12.32 -1.59
CA ASP A 74 -4.00 -13.37 -2.04
C ASP A 74 -3.05 -12.87 -3.13
N SER A 75 -3.33 -11.71 -3.69
CA SER A 75 -2.51 -11.19 -4.79
C SER A 75 -2.55 -9.68 -4.80
N ALA A 76 -1.59 -9.09 -5.51
CA ALA A 76 -1.55 -7.65 -5.69
C ALA A 76 -2.79 -7.15 -6.44
N ASP A 77 -3.32 -7.96 -7.37
CA ASP A 77 -4.51 -7.56 -8.09
C ASP A 77 -5.70 -7.39 -7.15
N GLU A 78 -5.80 -8.23 -6.14
CA GLU A 78 -6.87 -8.09 -5.16
C GLU A 78 -6.69 -6.85 -4.31
N VAL A 79 -5.45 -6.51 -3.96
CA VAL A 79 -5.18 -5.30 -3.19
C VAL A 79 -5.67 -4.07 -3.95
N LEU A 80 -5.52 -4.07 -5.26
CA LEU A 80 -5.94 -2.95 -6.09
C LEU A 80 -7.46 -2.76 -6.13
N GLU A 81 -8.22 -3.75 -5.65
CA GLU A 81 -9.68 -3.63 -5.56
C GLU A 81 -10.14 -2.96 -4.26
N TYR A 82 -9.23 -2.72 -3.34
CA TYR A 82 -9.55 -2.06 -2.08
C TYR A 82 -10.14 -0.67 -2.36
N ARG A 83 -11.18 -0.31 -1.61
CA ARG A 83 -11.85 0.97 -1.84
C ARG A 83 -11.62 1.92 -0.67
N ILE A 84 -11.31 3.16 -1.02
CA ILE A 84 -11.12 4.24 -0.07
C ILE A 84 -12.13 5.32 -0.43
N ASP A 85 -13.09 5.55 0.46
CA ASP A 85 -14.15 6.54 0.22
C ASP A 85 -14.84 6.29 -1.12
N GLY A 86 -15.02 5.01 -1.47
CA GLY A 86 -15.70 4.63 -2.70
C GLY A 86 -14.81 4.59 -3.93
N VAL A 87 -13.53 4.95 -3.80
CA VAL A 87 -12.60 4.97 -4.94
C VAL A 87 -11.75 3.72 -4.90
N ARG A 88 -11.65 3.02 -6.02
CA ARG A 88 -10.87 1.81 -6.14
C ARG A 88 -9.39 2.15 -6.12
N LEU A 89 -8.59 1.44 -5.32
CA LEU A 89 -7.17 1.73 -5.18
C LEU A 89 -6.43 1.70 -6.52
N GLY A 90 -6.78 0.77 -7.39
CA GLY A 90 -6.12 0.68 -8.69
C GLY A 90 -6.27 1.93 -9.54
N ASP A 91 -7.29 2.74 -9.26
CA ASP A 91 -7.54 3.97 -10.03
C ASP A 91 -6.71 5.14 -9.50
N ILE A 92 -6.13 5.01 -8.30
CA ILE A 92 -5.42 6.13 -7.68
C ILE A 92 -4.00 5.77 -7.24
N ILE A 93 -3.57 4.52 -7.40
CA ILE A 93 -2.31 4.08 -6.80
C ILE A 93 -1.09 4.82 -7.32
N THR A 94 -1.14 5.36 -8.51
CA THR A 94 -0.04 6.15 -9.05
C THR A 94 -0.14 7.63 -8.67
N GLU A 95 -1.21 8.01 -7.97
CA GLU A 95 -1.43 9.39 -7.57
C GLU A 95 -1.27 9.61 -6.07
N VAL A 96 -1.35 8.55 -5.27
CA VAL A 96 -1.23 8.69 -3.82
C VAL A 96 0.20 9.02 -3.43
N GLU A 97 0.34 9.70 -2.29
CA GLU A 97 1.66 10.01 -1.76
C GLU A 97 2.17 8.81 -0.97
N VAL A 98 3.27 8.23 -1.42
CA VAL A 98 3.88 7.09 -0.72
C VAL A 98 4.74 7.65 0.39
N SER A 99 4.37 7.38 1.64
CA SER A 99 5.11 7.90 2.78
C SER A 99 6.21 6.95 3.22
N ASP A 100 6.09 5.66 2.90
CA ASP A 100 7.12 4.69 3.23
C ASP A 100 6.99 3.47 2.32
N ARG A 101 8.12 2.87 1.97
CA ARG A 101 8.14 1.62 1.21
C ARG A 101 9.47 0.93 1.45
N THR A 102 9.45 -0.38 1.55
CA THR A 102 10.66 -1.14 1.91
C THR A 102 11.36 -1.77 0.70
N ILE A 103 10.81 -1.70 -0.48
CA ILE A 103 11.47 -2.20 -1.69
C ILE A 103 11.53 -1.12 -2.73
#